data_f70a1cea4972f5a37ae500863b729dcc
#
_entry.id   f70a1cea4972f5a37ae500863b729dcc
#
_cell.length_a   1.000
_cell.length_b   1.000
_cell.length_c   1.000
_cell.angle_alpha   90.00
_cell.angle_beta   90.00
_cell.angle_gamma   90.00
#
_symmetry.space_group_name_H-M   'P 1'
#
loop_
_entity.id
_entity.type
_entity.pdbx_description
1 polymer ?
#
loop_
_entity_poly.entity_id
_entity_poly.type
_entity_poly.pdbx_seq_one_letter_code
_entity_poly.pdbx_strand_id
1 'polypeptide(L)'
;TGTFLNLPYQDVRNKYTNPEGVDGTDPQMWAAKVAEMSEMGMEYLVFMSVANECKAYYPSKLMDWHYPADRQSPVDAIMDEAAKHGMKVFMSTGWAKDQDDNLRDPAIKGRQIEMMEELAGLYGNHPAFYGWYLPVEDCFGPVLTDYAVEAVNALTARARELTPHAKIMISPYGIFNSNFDDPRYEQQIARLTVDIIAYQDEIGCVREKYPLPRLRENWKKLRAIHDKTGIQMWANCESFAWEHGTNDRQSALIPAPFPRFLSQLAAATEGGAEKIISFIICGMFDKPGSQYPLGQPYWSEKAYEDYMAWLGGDAHWKAAEEYFLSAAGPMEKVTDAAWTKYKAGKYEVEMDPCEGQLTVAMLNCNKRGIVPPAKVSLYGKAKGKWTLLETVEPQKWANTNHDAFVDHAFFNEDLSGFKKVKVVFTVEKESYIYLMIR
;
A
#
# COMPACT_ATOMS: atom_id res chain seq x y z
N THR A 1 0.15 -10.51 4.63
CA THR A 1 -0.73 -11.18 5.62
C THR A 1 -1.91 -10.31 6.08
N GLY A 2 -1.95 -9.04 5.69
CA GLY A 2 -3.07 -8.17 6.05
C GLY A 2 -3.08 -6.88 5.25
N THR A 3 -4.13 -6.08 5.44
CA THR A 3 -4.31 -4.81 4.75
C THR A 3 -5.09 -3.81 5.57
N PHE A 4 -4.84 -2.53 5.31
CA PHE A 4 -5.71 -1.47 5.77
C PHE A 4 -7.03 -1.43 5.01
N LEU A 5 -8.08 -0.97 5.69
CA LEU A 5 -9.37 -0.59 5.14
C LEU A 5 -9.63 0.87 5.47
N ASN A 6 -10.06 1.63 4.50
CA ASN A 6 -10.43 3.03 4.70
C ASN A 6 -11.92 3.24 4.44
N LEU A 7 -12.62 3.75 5.45
CA LEU A 7 -14.00 4.18 5.37
C LEU A 7 -14.06 5.71 5.62
N PRO A 8 -14.45 6.54 4.68
CA PRO A 8 -14.87 6.23 3.30
C PRO A 8 -13.70 5.78 2.42
N TYR A 9 -14.04 5.10 1.32
CA TYR A 9 -13.04 4.69 0.35
C TYR A 9 -12.30 5.91 -0.22
N GLN A 10 -10.95 5.83 -0.23
CA GLN A 10 -10.11 6.95 -0.63
C GLN A 10 -9.72 6.85 -2.12
N ASP A 11 -10.30 7.73 -2.92
CA ASP A 11 -9.78 8.10 -4.24
C ASP A 11 -9.57 9.61 -4.28
N VAL A 12 -8.33 10.04 -4.19
CA VAL A 12 -7.95 11.46 -4.06
C VAL A 12 -8.51 12.35 -5.18
N ARG A 13 -8.82 11.75 -6.34
CA ARG A 13 -9.30 12.49 -7.51
C ARG A 13 -10.64 12.04 -8.06
N ASN A 14 -11.24 11.00 -7.51
CA ASN A 14 -12.42 10.34 -8.09
C ASN A 14 -12.25 10.03 -9.59
N LYS A 15 -11.01 9.81 -10.03
CA LYS A 15 -10.70 9.66 -11.45
C LYS A 15 -11.02 8.25 -11.94
N TYR A 16 -10.75 7.27 -11.08
CA TYR A 16 -10.85 5.87 -11.42
C TYR A 16 -11.87 5.12 -10.58
N THR A 17 -12.44 5.77 -9.59
CA THR A 17 -13.48 5.18 -8.77
C THR A 17 -14.72 4.91 -9.62
N ASN A 18 -15.19 3.67 -9.60
CA ASN A 18 -16.46 3.30 -10.19
C ASN A 18 -17.62 3.72 -9.28
N PRO A 19 -18.36 4.79 -9.58
CA PRO A 19 -19.42 5.29 -8.70
C PRO A 19 -20.58 4.31 -8.55
N GLU A 20 -20.76 3.38 -9.48
CA GLU A 20 -21.78 2.33 -9.39
C GLU A 20 -21.31 1.12 -8.56
N GLY A 21 -19.99 0.94 -8.46
CA GLY A 21 -19.34 -0.14 -7.70
C GLY A 21 -18.89 0.23 -6.29
N VAL A 22 -18.86 1.51 -5.96
CA VAL A 22 -18.35 2.00 -4.68
C VAL A 22 -19.36 2.88 -3.97
N ASP A 23 -20.10 2.28 -3.05
CA ASP A 23 -20.84 3.01 -2.02
C ASP A 23 -20.23 2.70 -0.65
N GLY A 24 -19.43 3.61 -0.10
CA GLY A 24 -18.80 3.45 1.22
C GLY A 24 -19.80 3.25 2.36
N THR A 25 -21.09 3.46 2.12
CA THR A 25 -22.17 3.20 3.08
C THR A 25 -22.89 1.87 2.85
N ASP A 26 -22.53 1.12 1.79
CA ASP A 26 -23.15 -0.19 1.48
C ASP A 26 -22.47 -1.32 2.27
N PRO A 27 -23.17 -1.95 3.24
CA PRO A 27 -22.62 -3.08 3.97
C PRO A 27 -22.34 -4.30 3.09
N GLN A 28 -23.12 -4.51 2.01
CA GLN A 28 -22.96 -5.68 1.13
C GLN A 28 -21.68 -5.58 0.30
N MET A 29 -21.35 -4.37 -0.17
CA MET A 29 -20.09 -4.12 -0.85
C MET A 29 -18.91 -4.47 0.07
N TRP A 30 -18.92 -3.98 1.30
CA TRP A 30 -17.82 -4.24 2.23
C TRP A 30 -17.71 -5.72 2.62
N ALA A 31 -18.82 -6.42 2.83
CA ALA A 31 -18.78 -7.86 3.07
C ALA A 31 -18.16 -8.61 1.88
N ALA A 32 -18.56 -8.27 0.65
CA ALA A 32 -17.97 -8.87 -0.55
C ALA A 32 -16.46 -8.60 -0.66
N LYS A 33 -16.01 -7.37 -0.38
CA LYS A 33 -14.57 -7.02 -0.40
C LYS A 33 -13.79 -7.76 0.68
N VAL A 34 -14.34 -7.96 1.86
CA VAL A 34 -13.70 -8.79 2.91
C VAL A 34 -13.56 -10.24 2.47
N ALA A 35 -14.59 -10.81 1.85
CA ALA A 35 -14.54 -12.17 1.32
C ALA A 35 -13.44 -12.29 0.23
N GLU A 36 -13.37 -11.35 -0.70
CA GLU A 36 -12.31 -11.30 -1.73
C GLU A 36 -10.90 -11.19 -1.11
N MET A 37 -10.72 -10.36 -0.10
CA MET A 37 -9.43 -10.24 0.61
C MET A 37 -9.07 -11.52 1.38
N SER A 38 -10.06 -12.24 1.92
CA SER A 38 -9.84 -13.57 2.52
C SER A 38 -9.32 -14.58 1.50
N GLU A 39 -9.89 -14.59 0.28
CA GLU A 39 -9.39 -15.44 -0.83
C GLU A 39 -7.94 -15.11 -1.20
N MET A 40 -7.52 -13.86 -1.06
CA MET A 40 -6.13 -13.43 -1.24
C MET A 40 -5.20 -13.83 -0.09
N GLY A 41 -5.68 -14.55 0.92
CA GLY A 41 -4.89 -14.99 2.06
C GLY A 41 -4.62 -13.90 3.10
N MET A 42 -5.45 -12.85 3.14
CA MET A 42 -5.36 -11.85 4.20
C MET A 42 -5.88 -12.42 5.52
N GLU A 43 -5.05 -12.35 6.56
CA GLU A 43 -5.37 -12.80 7.92
C GLU A 43 -5.81 -11.62 8.81
N TYR A 44 -5.33 -10.41 8.48
CA TYR A 44 -5.53 -9.21 9.28
C TYR A 44 -6.17 -8.11 8.44
N LEU A 45 -7.16 -7.47 9.03
CA LEU A 45 -7.74 -6.22 8.54
C LEU A 45 -7.47 -5.11 9.55
N VAL A 46 -7.10 -3.94 9.08
CA VAL A 46 -6.83 -2.78 9.92
C VAL A 46 -7.71 -1.63 9.45
N PHE A 47 -8.66 -1.23 10.25
CA PHE A 47 -9.37 0.01 9.95
C PHE A 47 -8.42 1.20 10.03
N MET A 48 -8.27 1.93 8.93
CA MET A 48 -7.62 3.24 8.95
C MET A 48 -8.48 4.21 9.75
N SER A 49 -9.77 4.24 9.40
CA SER A 49 -10.78 5.00 10.13
C SER A 49 -12.15 4.36 10.01
N VAL A 50 -12.95 4.45 11.05
CA VAL A 50 -14.39 4.14 11.04
C VAL A 50 -15.23 5.39 11.17
N ALA A 51 -14.57 6.53 11.41
CA ALA A 51 -15.17 7.85 11.43
C ALA A 51 -14.19 8.91 10.90
N ASN A 52 -14.71 9.85 10.14
CA ASN A 52 -13.97 10.99 9.57
C ASN A 52 -14.94 12.12 9.23
N GLU A 53 -14.48 13.36 9.26
CA GLU A 53 -15.29 14.56 8.93
C GLU A 53 -16.64 14.60 9.67
N CYS A 54 -16.65 14.30 10.96
CA CYS A 54 -17.84 14.22 11.81
C CYS A 54 -18.88 13.19 11.33
N LYS A 55 -18.46 12.17 10.56
CA LYS A 55 -19.30 11.06 10.09
C LYS A 55 -18.79 9.74 10.62
N ALA A 56 -19.68 8.88 11.12
CA ALA A 56 -19.36 7.53 11.57
C ALA A 56 -20.05 6.47 10.70
N TYR A 57 -19.30 5.46 10.27
CA TYR A 57 -19.80 4.33 9.49
C TYR A 57 -20.32 3.19 10.37
N TYR A 58 -20.64 3.52 11.62
CA TYR A 58 -21.25 2.66 12.63
C TYR A 58 -22.32 3.47 13.40
N PRO A 59 -23.18 2.83 14.21
CA PRO A 59 -24.17 3.55 15.03
C PRO A 59 -23.50 4.32 16.16
N SER A 60 -23.13 5.57 15.91
CA SER A 60 -22.48 6.46 16.88
C SER A 60 -23.49 7.40 17.55
N LYS A 61 -23.23 7.74 18.81
CA LYS A 61 -23.94 8.79 19.56
C LYS A 61 -23.14 10.09 19.62
N LEU A 62 -21.94 10.08 19.04
CA LEU A 62 -20.95 11.15 19.17
C LEU A 62 -20.80 12.00 17.90
N MET A 63 -21.23 11.45 16.75
CA MET A 63 -21.03 12.07 15.44
C MET A 63 -22.33 12.66 14.91
N ASP A 64 -22.23 13.80 14.22
CA ASP A 64 -23.36 14.50 13.61
C ASP A 64 -24.08 13.64 12.56
N TRP A 65 -23.30 12.92 11.78
CA TRP A 65 -23.82 11.87 10.91
C TRP A 65 -23.30 10.51 11.37
N HIS A 66 -24.19 9.57 11.48
CA HIS A 66 -23.86 8.19 11.82
C HIS A 66 -24.74 7.20 11.09
N TYR A 67 -24.29 5.97 10.99
CA TYR A 67 -25.09 4.90 10.41
C TYR A 67 -26.27 4.57 11.32
N PRO A 68 -27.50 4.32 10.76
CA PRO A 68 -28.67 4.00 11.57
C PRO A 68 -28.50 2.71 12.36
N ALA A 69 -28.93 2.73 13.64
CA ALA A 69 -28.81 1.57 14.54
C ALA A 69 -29.79 0.44 14.27
N ASP A 70 -30.79 0.64 13.40
CA ASP A 70 -31.84 -0.32 13.07
C ASP A 70 -31.49 -1.23 11.89
N ARG A 71 -30.31 -1.10 11.33
CA ARG A 71 -29.80 -1.91 10.21
C ARG A 71 -28.28 -2.10 10.30
N GLN A 72 -27.79 -3.15 9.65
CA GLN A 72 -26.37 -3.48 9.61
C GLN A 72 -25.55 -2.34 9.00
N SER A 73 -24.52 -1.89 9.71
CA SER A 73 -23.60 -0.88 9.24
C SER A 73 -22.45 -1.48 8.40
N PRO A 74 -21.71 -0.67 7.64
CA PRO A 74 -20.48 -1.12 6.99
C PRO A 74 -19.48 -1.74 7.96
N VAL A 75 -19.32 -1.18 9.16
CA VAL A 75 -18.41 -1.73 10.18
C VAL A 75 -18.93 -3.10 10.66
N ASP A 76 -20.23 -3.23 10.93
CA ASP A 76 -20.82 -4.53 11.30
C ASP A 76 -20.58 -5.57 10.21
N ALA A 77 -20.81 -5.20 8.94
CA ALA A 77 -20.65 -6.12 7.81
C ALA A 77 -19.18 -6.59 7.65
N ILE A 78 -18.21 -5.70 7.81
CA ILE A 78 -16.80 -6.05 7.79
C ILE A 78 -16.45 -6.98 8.96
N MET A 79 -16.90 -6.66 10.15
CA MET A 79 -16.62 -7.46 11.34
C MET A 79 -17.24 -8.87 11.24
N ASP A 80 -18.52 -8.94 10.83
CA ASP A 80 -19.23 -10.21 10.65
C ASP A 80 -18.57 -11.08 9.59
N GLU A 81 -18.24 -10.51 8.44
CA GLU A 81 -17.61 -11.25 7.35
C GLU A 81 -16.20 -11.70 7.70
N ALA A 82 -15.42 -10.83 8.36
CA ALA A 82 -14.09 -11.19 8.88
C ALA A 82 -14.18 -12.38 9.86
N ALA A 83 -15.19 -12.41 10.74
CA ALA A 83 -15.41 -13.51 11.66
C ALA A 83 -15.73 -14.84 10.94
N LYS A 84 -16.53 -14.81 9.88
CA LYS A 84 -16.84 -15.99 9.07
C LYS A 84 -15.58 -16.62 8.45
N HIS A 85 -14.64 -15.78 8.07
CA HIS A 85 -13.38 -16.21 7.46
C HIS A 85 -12.23 -16.39 8.47
N GLY A 86 -12.48 -16.23 9.78
CA GLY A 86 -11.45 -16.35 10.82
C GLY A 86 -10.38 -15.26 10.77
N MET A 87 -10.67 -14.14 10.12
CA MET A 87 -9.77 -13.00 10.03
C MET A 87 -9.78 -12.20 11.34
N LYS A 88 -8.70 -11.48 11.59
CA LYS A 88 -8.48 -10.66 12.78
C LYS A 88 -8.56 -9.18 12.42
N VAL A 89 -9.34 -8.42 13.17
CA VAL A 89 -9.58 -7.02 12.88
C VAL A 89 -8.97 -6.13 13.96
N PHE A 90 -8.15 -5.17 13.54
CA PHE A 90 -7.75 -4.04 14.35
C PHE A 90 -8.75 -2.91 14.13
N MET A 91 -9.46 -2.57 15.18
CA MET A 91 -10.39 -1.43 15.21
C MET A 91 -9.62 -0.12 15.35
N SER A 92 -10.09 0.92 14.69
CA SER A 92 -9.57 2.28 14.85
C SER A 92 -10.73 3.25 15.10
N THR A 93 -10.49 4.25 15.90
CA THR A 93 -11.41 5.37 16.03
C THR A 93 -11.49 6.20 14.73
N GLY A 94 -10.41 6.21 13.94
CA GLY A 94 -10.22 7.23 12.94
C GLY A 94 -10.00 8.59 13.59
N TRP A 95 -10.48 9.63 12.95
CA TRP A 95 -10.32 11.00 13.42
C TRP A 95 -11.69 11.58 13.79
N ALA A 96 -11.71 12.29 14.91
CA ALA A 96 -12.94 12.93 15.39
C ALA A 96 -13.43 14.00 14.42
N LYS A 97 -12.52 14.70 13.76
CA LYS A 97 -12.79 15.75 12.80
C LYS A 97 -12.13 15.45 11.46
N ASP A 98 -10.81 15.47 11.40
CA ASP A 98 -10.03 15.16 10.18
C ASP A 98 -8.66 14.60 10.53
N GLN A 99 -7.90 14.20 9.51
CA GLN A 99 -6.58 13.58 9.65
C GLN A 99 -5.54 14.49 10.34
N ASP A 100 -5.78 15.80 10.34
CA ASP A 100 -4.89 16.78 10.98
C ASP A 100 -5.27 17.02 12.47
N ASP A 101 -6.16 16.21 13.04
CA ASP A 101 -6.56 16.30 14.44
C ASP A 101 -5.35 16.26 15.37
N ASN A 102 -5.21 17.33 16.16
CA ASN A 102 -4.08 17.51 17.05
C ASN A 102 -4.37 16.96 18.47
N LEU A 103 -3.82 15.83 18.81
CA LEU A 103 -4.00 15.19 20.11
C LEU A 103 -3.39 15.97 21.31
N ARG A 104 -2.68 17.08 21.07
CA ARG A 104 -2.30 18.04 22.12
C ARG A 104 -3.49 18.84 22.60
N ASP A 105 -4.52 18.98 21.77
CA ASP A 105 -5.79 19.56 22.21
C ASP A 105 -6.53 18.55 23.10
N PRO A 106 -6.77 18.87 24.38
CA PRO A 106 -7.47 17.99 25.30
C PRO A 106 -8.88 17.62 24.83
N ALA A 107 -9.56 18.49 24.09
CA ALA A 107 -10.91 18.23 23.59
C ALA A 107 -10.87 17.18 22.48
N ILE A 108 -9.91 17.26 21.54
CA ILE A 108 -9.71 16.27 20.49
C ILE A 108 -9.31 14.92 21.09
N LYS A 109 -8.34 14.91 22.02
CA LYS A 109 -7.94 13.69 22.71
C LYS A 109 -9.11 13.08 23.51
N GLY A 110 -9.89 13.90 24.20
CA GLY A 110 -11.09 13.46 24.92
C GLY A 110 -12.11 12.82 23.98
N ARG A 111 -12.38 13.43 22.84
CA ARG A 111 -13.28 12.86 21.82
C ARG A 111 -12.78 11.53 21.25
N GLN A 112 -11.48 11.38 21.02
CA GLN A 112 -10.88 10.11 20.61
C GLN A 112 -11.14 9.01 21.65
N ILE A 113 -11.00 9.33 22.92
CA ILE A 113 -11.27 8.38 24.02
C ILE A 113 -12.75 8.01 24.08
N GLU A 114 -13.67 8.97 23.97
CA GLU A 114 -15.11 8.71 23.94
C GLU A 114 -15.49 7.78 22.75
N MET A 115 -14.91 8.00 21.58
CA MET A 115 -15.11 7.13 20.41
C MET A 115 -14.57 5.71 20.67
N MET A 116 -13.42 5.59 21.31
CA MET A 116 -12.87 4.28 21.70
C MET A 116 -13.78 3.55 22.69
N GLU A 117 -14.37 4.25 23.67
CA GLU A 117 -15.33 3.68 24.61
C GLU A 117 -16.59 3.17 23.91
N GLU A 118 -17.13 3.96 22.98
CA GLU A 118 -18.30 3.59 22.18
C GLU A 118 -18.01 2.33 21.33
N LEU A 119 -16.89 2.32 20.61
CA LEU A 119 -16.48 1.18 19.76
C LEU A 119 -16.15 -0.07 20.57
N ALA A 120 -15.54 0.08 21.76
CA ALA A 120 -15.30 -1.05 22.67
C ALA A 120 -16.62 -1.66 23.15
N GLY A 121 -17.63 -0.83 23.44
CA GLY A 121 -18.96 -1.29 23.82
C GLY A 121 -19.68 -2.04 22.71
N LEU A 122 -19.50 -1.64 21.47
CA LEU A 122 -20.12 -2.25 20.29
C LEU A 122 -19.38 -3.52 19.82
N TYR A 123 -18.05 -3.44 19.74
CA TYR A 123 -17.24 -4.45 19.01
C TYR A 123 -16.19 -5.15 19.89
N GLY A 124 -15.91 -4.69 21.10
CA GLY A 124 -14.81 -5.21 21.92
C GLY A 124 -14.90 -6.72 22.25
N ASN A 125 -16.10 -7.30 22.18
CA ASN A 125 -16.35 -8.74 22.38
C ASN A 125 -16.67 -9.47 21.06
N HIS A 126 -16.55 -8.80 19.91
CA HIS A 126 -16.85 -9.42 18.62
C HIS A 126 -15.78 -10.47 18.28
N PRO A 127 -16.12 -11.65 17.70
CA PRO A 127 -15.16 -12.71 17.41
C PRO A 127 -13.99 -12.31 16.52
N ALA A 128 -14.21 -11.36 15.59
CA ALA A 128 -13.15 -10.82 14.73
C ALA A 128 -12.30 -9.74 15.42
N PHE A 129 -12.74 -9.17 16.53
CA PHE A 129 -12.00 -8.11 17.21
C PHE A 129 -10.70 -8.66 17.78
N TYR A 130 -9.58 -8.17 17.26
CA TYR A 130 -8.25 -8.61 17.68
C TYR A 130 -7.51 -7.53 18.48
N GLY A 131 -7.75 -6.26 18.14
CA GLY A 131 -7.05 -5.19 18.79
C GLY A 131 -7.42 -3.80 18.30
N TRP A 132 -6.58 -2.85 18.66
CA TRP A 132 -6.70 -1.44 18.27
C TRP A 132 -5.56 -1.02 17.37
N TYR A 133 -5.90 -0.33 16.30
CA TYR A 133 -5.00 0.56 15.59
C TYR A 133 -5.20 1.98 16.11
N LEU A 134 -4.16 2.56 16.70
CA LEU A 134 -4.20 3.95 17.14
C LEU A 134 -3.80 4.84 15.94
N PRO A 135 -4.69 5.73 15.47
CA PRO A 135 -4.43 6.54 14.27
C PRO A 135 -3.53 7.74 14.60
N VAL A 136 -2.45 7.49 15.31
CA VAL A 136 -1.41 8.48 15.60
C VAL A 136 -0.35 8.35 14.52
N GLU A 137 -0.54 9.08 13.42
CA GLU A 137 0.44 9.17 12.36
C GLU A 137 1.45 10.24 12.70
N ASP A 138 2.60 9.86 13.23
CA ASP A 138 3.71 10.77 13.49
C ASP A 138 4.97 10.28 12.77
N CYS A 139 5.86 11.23 12.50
CA CYS A 139 7.13 10.97 11.83
C CYS A 139 8.17 10.48 12.83
N PHE A 140 8.80 9.35 12.53
CA PHE A 140 9.90 8.84 13.33
C PHE A 140 11.25 9.54 13.06
N GLY A 141 11.30 10.45 12.13
CA GLY A 141 12.55 11.07 11.73
C GLY A 141 12.82 12.44 12.37
N PRO A 142 14.05 12.72 12.84
CA PRO A 142 15.14 11.76 13.00
C PRO A 142 14.96 10.79 14.15
N VAL A 143 14.15 11.15 15.13
CA VAL A 143 13.66 10.34 16.27
C VAL A 143 12.21 10.73 16.54
N LEU A 144 11.46 9.86 17.20
CA LEU A 144 10.08 10.12 17.58
C LEU A 144 10.00 11.32 18.53
N THR A 145 8.93 12.10 18.46
CA THR A 145 8.71 13.18 19.43
C THR A 145 8.25 12.63 20.78
N ASP A 146 8.67 13.26 21.88
CA ASP A 146 8.18 12.87 23.21
C ASP A 146 6.65 12.99 23.32
N TYR A 147 6.08 13.98 22.64
CA TYR A 147 4.64 14.15 22.52
C TYR A 147 3.95 12.93 21.90
N ALA A 148 4.48 12.39 20.82
CA ALA A 148 3.90 11.21 20.17
C ALA A 148 3.94 9.99 21.10
N VAL A 149 5.04 9.80 21.82
CA VAL A 149 5.16 8.74 22.84
C VAL A 149 4.10 8.89 23.94
N GLU A 150 3.92 10.09 24.45
CA GLU A 150 2.92 10.38 25.50
C GLU A 150 1.49 10.18 25.00
N ALA A 151 1.17 10.66 23.80
CA ALA A 151 -0.15 10.50 23.19
C ALA A 151 -0.50 9.02 22.96
N VAL A 152 0.43 8.28 22.35
CA VAL A 152 0.28 6.82 22.11
C VAL A 152 0.08 6.08 23.43
N ASN A 153 0.90 6.35 24.44
CA ASN A 153 0.81 5.66 25.74
C ASN A 153 -0.50 5.98 26.48
N ALA A 154 -1.00 7.22 26.38
CA ALA A 154 -2.28 7.59 26.98
C ALA A 154 -3.46 6.85 26.34
N LEU A 155 -3.51 6.77 25.00
CA LEU A 155 -4.52 6.00 24.27
C LEU A 155 -4.39 4.49 24.53
N THR A 156 -3.16 3.98 24.59
CA THR A 156 -2.88 2.58 24.93
C THR A 156 -3.41 2.22 26.30
N ALA A 157 -3.18 3.07 27.31
CA ALA A 157 -3.67 2.82 28.67
C ALA A 157 -5.20 2.70 28.67
N ARG A 158 -5.91 3.58 27.97
CA ARG A 158 -7.38 3.51 27.89
C ARG A 158 -7.86 2.28 27.12
N ALA A 159 -7.21 1.93 26.02
CA ALA A 159 -7.53 0.72 25.26
C ALA A 159 -7.42 -0.55 26.12
N ARG A 160 -6.38 -0.65 26.94
CA ARG A 160 -6.18 -1.80 27.84
C ARG A 160 -7.21 -1.87 28.96
N GLU A 161 -7.70 -0.73 29.46
CA GLU A 161 -8.80 -0.71 30.43
C GLU A 161 -10.11 -1.21 29.82
N LEU A 162 -10.40 -0.81 28.60
CA LEU A 162 -11.65 -1.16 27.90
C LEU A 162 -11.65 -2.60 27.39
N THR A 163 -10.51 -3.05 26.87
CA THR A 163 -10.34 -4.36 26.21
C THR A 163 -8.99 -4.97 26.59
N PRO A 164 -8.84 -5.54 27.79
CA PRO A 164 -7.54 -6.02 28.30
C PRO A 164 -6.86 -7.08 27.44
N HIS A 165 -7.62 -7.83 26.65
CA HIS A 165 -7.15 -8.88 25.76
C HIS A 165 -6.66 -8.37 24.39
N ALA A 166 -6.95 -7.12 24.06
CA ALA A 166 -6.68 -6.55 22.76
C ALA A 166 -5.19 -6.30 22.53
N LYS A 167 -4.73 -6.52 21.31
CA LYS A 167 -3.42 -6.06 20.82
C LYS A 167 -3.51 -4.60 20.40
N ILE A 168 -2.43 -3.86 20.59
CA ILE A 168 -2.39 -2.42 20.28
C ILE A 168 -1.28 -2.17 19.27
N MET A 169 -1.64 -1.53 18.17
CA MET A 169 -0.77 -1.26 17.03
C MET A 169 -0.74 0.23 16.69
N ILE A 170 0.44 0.71 16.28
CA ILE A 170 0.63 1.98 15.57
C ILE A 170 1.31 1.73 14.23
N SER A 171 1.14 2.67 13.29
CA SER A 171 1.79 2.60 11.96
C SER A 171 2.43 3.94 11.59
N PRO A 172 3.60 4.25 12.16
CA PRO A 172 4.28 5.51 11.91
C PRO A 172 4.98 5.53 10.55
N TYR A 173 5.18 6.75 10.03
CA TYR A 173 5.97 7.02 8.83
C TYR A 173 7.36 7.61 9.16
N GLY A 174 8.17 7.89 8.15
CA GLY A 174 9.43 8.62 8.30
C GLY A 174 10.66 7.74 8.52
N ILE A 175 10.59 6.43 8.23
CA ILE A 175 11.74 5.53 8.39
C ILE A 175 12.98 5.96 7.55
N PHE A 176 12.79 6.77 6.53
CA PHE A 176 13.86 7.30 5.68
C PHE A 176 14.60 8.47 6.27
N ASN A 177 13.92 9.22 7.09
CA ASN A 177 14.46 10.38 7.76
C ASN A 177 14.95 10.03 9.16
N SER A 178 14.76 8.78 9.59
CA SER A 178 15.13 8.29 10.90
C SER A 178 16.62 7.99 10.98
N ASN A 179 17.20 8.33 12.11
CA ASN A 179 18.57 7.96 12.47
C ASN A 179 18.52 6.79 13.47
N PHE A 180 18.51 5.56 12.95
CA PHE A 180 18.47 4.35 13.78
C PHE A 180 19.74 4.11 14.59
N ASP A 181 20.85 4.81 14.30
CA ASP A 181 22.08 4.74 15.05
C ASP A 181 22.07 5.74 16.24
N ASP A 182 21.04 6.60 16.33
CA ASP A 182 20.84 7.50 17.47
C ASP A 182 20.26 6.72 18.65
N PRO A 183 20.93 6.69 19.83
CA PRO A 183 20.45 5.93 20.97
C PRO A 183 19.09 6.40 21.51
N ARG A 184 18.67 7.63 21.20
CA ARG A 184 17.34 8.13 21.58
C ARG A 184 16.23 7.34 20.88
N TYR A 185 16.47 6.84 19.67
CA TYR A 185 15.49 6.06 18.94
C TYR A 185 15.11 4.79 19.69
N GLU A 186 16.10 3.99 20.11
CA GLU A 186 15.89 2.79 20.93
C GLU A 186 15.21 3.12 22.26
N GLN A 187 15.64 4.18 22.93
CA GLN A 187 15.06 4.61 24.20
C GLN A 187 13.58 5.00 24.07
N GLN A 188 13.21 5.64 22.98
CA GLN A 188 11.82 6.05 22.72
C GLN A 188 10.94 4.83 22.40
N ILE A 189 11.42 3.92 21.56
CA ILE A 189 10.71 2.67 21.28
C ILE A 189 10.49 1.89 22.58
N ALA A 190 11.49 1.79 23.45
CA ALA A 190 11.38 1.11 24.73
C ALA A 190 10.37 1.76 25.70
N ARG A 191 10.02 3.04 25.51
CA ARG A 191 9.00 3.74 26.30
C ARG A 191 7.58 3.52 25.80
N LEU A 192 7.39 3.05 24.58
CA LEU A 192 6.08 2.75 24.04
C LEU A 192 5.47 1.53 24.73
N THR A 193 4.17 1.58 24.99
CA THR A 193 3.42 0.52 25.65
C THR A 193 2.54 -0.29 24.71
N VAL A 194 2.71 -0.10 23.40
CA VAL A 194 2.03 -0.85 22.35
C VAL A 194 2.58 -2.26 22.20
N ASP A 195 1.82 -3.15 21.58
CA ASP A 195 2.27 -4.51 21.26
C ASP A 195 2.98 -4.60 19.91
N ILE A 196 2.61 -3.73 18.96
CA ILE A 196 3.01 -3.83 17.55
C ILE A 196 3.32 -2.44 16.99
N ILE A 197 4.42 -2.34 16.26
CA ILE A 197 4.71 -1.19 15.41
C ILE A 197 4.80 -1.68 13.96
N ALA A 198 3.88 -1.23 13.10
CA ALA A 198 3.83 -1.54 11.68
C ALA A 198 4.35 -0.33 10.90
N TYR A 199 5.65 -0.26 10.64
CA TYR A 199 6.27 0.88 9.98
C TYR A 199 5.85 1.00 8.53
N GLN A 200 5.46 2.20 8.10
CA GLN A 200 5.19 2.52 6.70
C GLN A 200 6.49 2.54 5.90
N ASP A 201 6.54 1.85 4.77
CA ASP A 201 7.71 1.85 3.90
C ASP A 201 7.79 3.08 2.98
N GLU A 202 6.72 3.85 2.88
CA GLU A 202 6.60 5.11 2.13
C GLU A 202 7.03 5.03 0.64
N ILE A 203 7.12 3.83 0.08
CA ILE A 203 7.61 3.64 -1.29
C ILE A 203 6.60 4.19 -2.30
N GLY A 204 5.31 3.98 -2.08
CA GLY A 204 4.26 4.51 -2.94
C GLY A 204 4.03 6.00 -2.75
N CYS A 205 4.01 6.47 -1.50
CA CYS A 205 3.64 7.84 -1.18
C CYS A 205 4.71 8.87 -1.52
N VAL A 206 5.96 8.61 -1.13
CA VAL A 206 7.02 9.63 -1.23
C VAL A 206 8.33 9.14 -1.80
N ARG A 207 8.51 7.82 -1.95
CA ARG A 207 9.83 7.22 -2.17
C ARG A 207 9.88 6.20 -3.30
N GLU A 208 9.09 6.37 -4.35
CA GLU A 208 9.23 5.54 -5.57
C GLU A 208 10.70 5.34 -5.98
N LYS A 209 11.55 6.26 -5.59
CA LYS A 209 12.99 6.32 -5.82
C LYS A 209 13.83 5.75 -4.70
N TYR A 210 13.21 5.23 -3.67
CA TYR A 210 13.99 4.77 -2.55
C TYR A 210 14.71 3.49 -2.89
N PRO A 211 16.00 3.46 -2.61
CA PRO A 211 16.81 2.29 -2.90
C PRO A 211 16.34 1.09 -2.08
N LEU A 212 15.81 0.07 -2.73
CA LEU A 212 15.41 -1.17 -2.07
C LEU A 212 16.52 -1.77 -1.17
N PRO A 213 17.81 -1.74 -1.54
CA PRO A 213 18.88 -2.15 -0.64
C PRO A 213 18.93 -1.35 0.67
N ARG A 214 18.68 -0.04 0.62
CA ARG A 214 18.65 0.81 1.81
C ARG A 214 17.39 0.57 2.64
N LEU A 215 16.25 0.32 2.00
CA LEU A 215 15.04 -0.10 2.70
C LEU A 215 15.28 -1.36 3.52
N ARG A 216 15.91 -2.37 2.92
CA ARG A 216 16.30 -3.62 3.57
C ARG A 216 17.25 -3.39 4.76
N GLU A 217 18.23 -2.51 4.59
CA GLU A 217 19.15 -2.12 5.67
C GLU A 217 18.40 -1.47 6.84
N ASN A 218 17.46 -0.58 6.55
CA ASN A 218 16.63 0.06 7.56
C ASN A 218 15.77 -0.96 8.33
N TRP A 219 15.18 -1.92 7.64
CA TRP A 219 14.43 -3.01 8.30
C TRP A 219 15.32 -3.82 9.26
N LYS A 220 16.55 -4.14 8.85
CA LYS A 220 17.52 -4.85 9.72
C LYS A 220 17.91 -4.04 10.95
N LYS A 221 18.11 -2.74 10.81
CA LYS A 221 18.38 -1.85 11.94
C LYS A 221 17.21 -1.77 12.90
N LEU A 222 16.00 -1.61 12.37
CA LEU A 222 14.77 -1.64 13.17
C LEU A 222 14.61 -2.97 13.91
N ARG A 223 14.84 -4.11 13.24
CA ARG A 223 14.79 -5.43 13.87
C ARG A 223 15.73 -5.52 15.08
N ALA A 224 16.95 -5.03 14.95
CA ALA A 224 17.92 -5.04 16.04
C ALA A 224 17.49 -4.19 17.27
N ILE A 225 16.70 -3.13 17.04
CA ILE A 225 16.09 -2.33 18.11
C ILE A 225 14.94 -3.10 18.75
N HIS A 226 14.05 -3.68 17.93
CA HIS A 226 12.90 -4.44 18.42
C HIS A 226 13.26 -5.68 19.20
N ASP A 227 14.34 -6.35 18.85
CA ASP A 227 14.86 -7.51 19.61
C ASP A 227 15.15 -7.18 21.09
N LYS A 228 15.37 -5.90 21.41
CA LYS A 228 15.65 -5.44 22.77
C LYS A 228 14.39 -4.97 23.52
N THR A 229 13.31 -4.69 22.83
CA THR A 229 12.12 -4.06 23.44
C THR A 229 10.96 -5.03 23.66
N GLY A 230 10.95 -6.14 22.94
CA GLY A 230 9.84 -7.10 22.96
C GLY A 230 8.57 -6.64 22.23
N ILE A 231 8.58 -5.46 21.62
CA ILE A 231 7.49 -4.96 20.76
C ILE A 231 7.64 -5.63 19.39
N GLN A 232 6.56 -6.17 18.84
CA GLN A 232 6.58 -6.78 17.52
C GLN A 232 6.84 -5.74 16.43
N MET A 233 7.72 -6.06 15.50
CA MET A 233 8.01 -5.26 14.32
C MET A 233 7.24 -5.80 13.13
N TRP A 234 6.26 -5.06 12.66
CA TRP A 234 5.55 -5.34 11.42
C TRP A 234 5.97 -4.33 10.34
N ALA A 235 5.73 -4.66 9.09
CA ALA A 235 5.87 -3.75 7.97
C ALA A 235 4.49 -3.37 7.44
N ASN A 236 4.32 -2.09 7.06
CA ASN A 236 3.20 -1.60 6.27
C ASN A 236 3.74 -1.18 4.90
N CYS A 237 3.57 -2.08 3.92
CA CYS A 237 4.09 -1.88 2.57
C CYS A 237 3.04 -1.22 1.68
N GLU A 238 3.39 -0.10 1.05
CA GLU A 238 2.48 0.63 0.18
C GLU A 238 2.38 -0.04 -1.20
N SER A 239 1.17 -0.49 -1.54
CA SER A 239 0.86 -1.22 -2.77
C SER A 239 0.49 -0.32 -3.94
N PHE A 240 0.49 0.99 -3.76
CA PHE A 240 0.10 1.97 -4.75
C PHE A 240 1.28 2.79 -5.29
N ALA A 241 1.04 3.50 -6.36
CA ALA A 241 1.88 4.58 -6.88
C ALA A 241 1.01 5.80 -7.19
N TRP A 242 1.62 6.97 -7.35
CA TRP A 242 0.95 8.12 -7.94
C TRP A 242 0.99 8.02 -9.46
N GLU A 243 -0.13 8.28 -10.14
CA GLU A 243 -0.24 8.22 -11.60
C GLU A 243 0.81 9.08 -12.30
N HIS A 244 1.09 10.26 -11.77
CA HIS A 244 2.08 11.19 -12.31
C HIS A 244 3.40 11.19 -11.51
N GLY A 245 3.60 10.17 -10.66
CA GLY A 245 4.77 10.06 -9.80
C GLY A 245 4.68 10.90 -8.53
N THR A 246 5.65 10.71 -7.64
CA THR A 246 5.67 11.32 -6.29
C THR A 246 5.79 12.84 -6.26
N ASN A 247 6.10 13.47 -7.39
CA ASN A 247 6.10 14.94 -7.51
C ASN A 247 4.69 15.52 -7.65
N ASP A 248 3.71 14.71 -8.05
CA ASP A 248 2.30 15.10 -8.13
C ASP A 248 1.42 14.20 -7.26
N ARG A 249 1.53 14.40 -5.96
CA ARG A 249 0.69 13.71 -4.96
C ARG A 249 -0.78 14.09 -5.01
N GLN A 250 -1.15 14.91 -5.97
CA GLN A 250 -2.53 15.25 -6.28
C GLN A 250 -3.05 14.47 -7.48
N SER A 251 -2.21 13.65 -8.14
CA SER A 251 -2.67 12.70 -9.14
C SER A 251 -3.40 11.51 -8.51
N ALA A 252 -4.03 10.68 -9.32
CA ALA A 252 -4.75 9.52 -8.84
C ALA A 252 -3.79 8.47 -8.25
N LEU A 253 -4.27 7.72 -7.27
CA LEU A 253 -3.59 6.50 -6.81
C LEU A 253 -3.85 5.38 -7.81
N ILE A 254 -2.80 4.66 -8.15
CA ILE A 254 -2.82 3.53 -9.08
C ILE A 254 -2.08 2.35 -8.46
N PRO A 255 -2.38 1.10 -8.85
CA PRO A 255 -1.61 -0.05 -8.39
C PRO A 255 -0.13 0.09 -8.74
N ALA A 256 0.71 -0.21 -7.78
CA ALA A 256 2.14 -0.34 -8.04
C ALA A 256 2.42 -1.48 -9.02
N PRO A 257 3.45 -1.38 -9.87
CA PRO A 257 3.93 -2.54 -10.60
C PRO A 257 4.21 -3.70 -9.63
N PHE A 258 3.67 -4.88 -9.93
CA PHE A 258 3.80 -6.00 -9.00
C PHE A 258 5.27 -6.36 -8.67
N PRO A 259 6.25 -6.29 -9.59
CA PRO A 259 7.66 -6.47 -9.24
C PRO A 259 8.16 -5.50 -8.17
N ARG A 260 7.70 -4.23 -8.21
CA ARG A 260 8.05 -3.26 -7.17
C ARG A 260 7.47 -3.67 -5.82
N PHE A 261 6.18 -3.98 -5.79
CA PHE A 261 5.51 -4.39 -4.55
C PHE A 261 6.12 -5.67 -3.99
N LEU A 262 6.37 -6.68 -4.83
CA LEU A 262 7.03 -7.92 -4.42
C LEU A 262 8.43 -7.67 -3.82
N SER A 263 9.18 -6.74 -4.37
CA SER A 263 10.50 -6.36 -3.83
C SER A 263 10.42 -5.69 -2.47
N GLN A 264 9.34 -4.93 -2.18
CA GLN A 264 9.08 -4.36 -0.86
C GLN A 264 8.75 -5.47 0.15
N LEU A 265 7.89 -6.41 -0.22
CA LEU A 265 7.56 -7.58 0.61
C LEU A 265 8.82 -8.39 0.94
N ALA A 266 9.67 -8.64 -0.05
CA ALA A 266 10.94 -9.35 0.13
C ALA A 266 11.89 -8.58 1.06
N ALA A 267 12.01 -7.26 0.89
CA ALA A 267 12.87 -6.42 1.74
C ALA A 267 12.40 -6.43 3.20
N ALA A 268 11.10 -6.35 3.44
CA ALA A 268 10.53 -6.42 4.79
C ALA A 268 10.73 -7.80 5.42
N THR A 269 10.50 -8.87 4.65
CA THR A 269 10.69 -10.26 5.11
C THR A 269 12.14 -10.52 5.50
N GLU A 270 13.09 -10.20 4.63
CA GLU A 270 14.53 -10.39 4.90
C GLU A 270 15.04 -9.46 6.01
N GLY A 271 14.43 -8.28 6.13
CA GLY A 271 14.70 -7.34 7.22
C GLY A 271 14.15 -7.80 8.58
N GLY A 272 13.39 -8.90 8.64
CA GLY A 272 12.92 -9.52 9.89
C GLY A 272 11.58 -9.00 10.39
N ALA A 273 10.74 -8.42 9.51
CA ALA A 273 9.37 -8.09 9.87
C ALA A 273 8.58 -9.38 10.19
N GLU A 274 7.91 -9.42 11.34
CA GLU A 274 7.19 -10.60 11.80
C GLU A 274 5.90 -10.84 11.02
N LYS A 275 5.28 -9.74 10.56
CA LYS A 275 4.11 -9.71 9.68
C LYS A 275 4.23 -8.54 8.71
N ILE A 276 3.57 -8.67 7.58
CA ILE A 276 3.47 -7.61 6.59
C ILE A 276 2.00 -7.32 6.35
N ILE A 277 1.60 -6.09 6.56
CA ILE A 277 0.33 -5.54 6.12
C ILE A 277 0.59 -4.54 5.00
N SER A 278 -0.43 -4.17 4.25
CA SER A 278 -0.27 -3.22 3.16
C SER A 278 -1.29 -2.08 3.21
N PHE A 279 -0.87 -0.93 2.83
CA PHE A 279 -1.73 0.17 2.46
C PHE A 279 -1.67 0.33 0.93
N ILE A 280 -2.68 -0.07 0.20
CA ILE A 280 -3.95 -0.69 0.54
C ILE A 280 -4.27 -1.74 -0.54
N ILE A 281 -4.83 -2.89 -0.17
CA ILE A 281 -5.20 -3.91 -1.18
C ILE A 281 -6.52 -3.55 -1.86
N CYS A 282 -7.51 -3.14 -1.08
CA CYS A 282 -8.83 -2.78 -1.60
C CYS A 282 -8.71 -1.65 -2.63
N GLY A 283 -9.11 -1.91 -3.86
CA GLY A 283 -9.02 -0.98 -4.98
C GLY A 283 -7.68 -0.97 -5.73
N MET A 284 -6.60 -1.51 -5.16
CA MET A 284 -5.33 -1.68 -5.88
C MET A 284 -5.20 -3.08 -6.48
N PHE A 285 -5.92 -4.06 -5.92
CA PHE A 285 -5.97 -5.44 -6.38
C PHE A 285 -7.45 -5.84 -6.52
N ASP A 286 -8.04 -5.54 -7.66
CA ASP A 286 -9.46 -5.78 -7.90
C ASP A 286 -9.66 -7.16 -8.51
N LYS A 287 -10.48 -8.00 -7.87
CA LYS A 287 -10.74 -9.35 -8.36
C LYS A 287 -11.47 -9.31 -9.70
N PRO A 288 -10.95 -9.98 -10.75
CA PRO A 288 -11.65 -10.08 -12.03
C PRO A 288 -13.07 -10.62 -11.86
N GLY A 289 -14.05 -9.91 -12.42
CA GLY A 289 -15.45 -10.29 -12.31
C GLY A 289 -16.07 -10.11 -10.93
N SER A 290 -15.48 -9.28 -10.07
CA SER A 290 -16.08 -8.87 -8.80
C SER A 290 -17.49 -8.30 -9.00
N GLN A 291 -18.40 -8.61 -8.07
CA GLN A 291 -19.74 -8.00 -8.05
C GLN A 291 -19.66 -6.49 -7.80
N TYR A 292 -18.63 -6.04 -7.09
CA TYR A 292 -18.39 -4.64 -6.77
C TYR A 292 -16.98 -4.22 -7.26
N PRO A 293 -16.81 -4.05 -8.59
CA PRO A 293 -15.53 -3.58 -9.11
C PRO A 293 -15.33 -2.13 -8.65
N LEU A 294 -14.22 -1.87 -7.97
CA LEU A 294 -13.96 -0.54 -7.43
C LEU A 294 -13.55 0.46 -8.52
N GLY A 295 -13.26 -0.03 -9.72
CA GLY A 295 -12.92 0.80 -10.87
C GLY A 295 -11.54 1.46 -10.78
N GLN A 296 -10.72 1.01 -9.86
CA GLN A 296 -9.34 1.46 -9.78
C GLN A 296 -8.58 1.07 -11.05
N PRO A 297 -7.55 1.85 -11.41
CA PRO A 297 -7.15 1.91 -12.81
C PRO A 297 -6.70 0.58 -13.34
N TYR A 298 -6.92 0.44 -14.54
CA TYR A 298 -6.67 -0.46 -15.66
C TYR A 298 -5.93 -1.74 -15.37
N TRP A 299 -5.05 -1.81 -14.40
CA TRP A 299 -4.32 -3.04 -14.08
C TRP A 299 -4.52 -3.49 -12.62
N SER A 300 -5.55 -3.00 -11.95
CA SER A 300 -5.91 -3.50 -10.62
C SER A 300 -6.24 -5.00 -10.65
N GLU A 301 -6.98 -5.46 -11.68
CA GLU A 301 -7.22 -6.88 -11.87
C GLU A 301 -5.93 -7.62 -12.28
N LYS A 302 -5.07 -7.01 -13.13
CA LYS A 302 -3.76 -7.59 -13.45
C LYS A 302 -2.88 -7.71 -12.21
N ALA A 303 -2.87 -6.71 -11.34
CA ALA A 303 -2.17 -6.76 -10.06
C ALA A 303 -2.72 -7.89 -9.16
N TYR A 304 -4.04 -8.08 -9.14
CA TYR A 304 -4.67 -9.21 -8.45
C TYR A 304 -4.20 -10.54 -9.04
N GLU A 305 -4.24 -10.70 -10.36
CA GLU A 305 -3.80 -11.92 -11.04
C GLU A 305 -2.33 -12.25 -10.75
N ASP A 306 -1.44 -11.26 -10.82
CA ASP A 306 -0.02 -11.44 -10.53
C ASP A 306 0.22 -11.82 -9.05
N TYR A 307 -0.50 -11.17 -8.14
CA TYR A 307 -0.45 -11.50 -6.73
C TYR A 307 -0.95 -12.93 -6.46
N MET A 308 -2.06 -13.33 -7.05
CA MET A 308 -2.62 -14.68 -6.89
C MET A 308 -1.73 -15.74 -7.53
N ALA A 309 -1.11 -15.46 -8.67
CA ALA A 309 -0.12 -16.34 -9.29
C ALA A 309 1.10 -16.53 -8.38
N TRP A 310 1.63 -15.44 -7.82
CA TRP A 310 2.72 -15.51 -6.83
C TRP A 310 2.33 -16.31 -5.60
N LEU A 311 1.15 -16.06 -5.03
CA LEU A 311 0.63 -16.77 -3.86
C LEU A 311 0.44 -18.27 -4.18
N GLY A 312 -0.05 -18.61 -5.37
CA GLY A 312 -0.21 -19.96 -5.89
C GLY A 312 1.09 -20.68 -6.23
N GLY A 313 2.23 -20.03 -6.11
CA GLY A 313 3.54 -20.63 -6.34
C GLY A 313 4.00 -20.62 -7.79
N ASP A 314 3.48 -19.70 -8.61
CA ASP A 314 3.96 -19.54 -10.00
C ASP A 314 5.47 -19.37 -10.07
N ALA A 315 6.13 -20.16 -10.92
CA ALA A 315 7.58 -20.26 -10.98
C ALA A 315 8.27 -18.94 -11.36
N HIS A 316 7.63 -18.13 -12.22
CA HIS A 316 8.13 -16.83 -12.63
C HIS A 316 8.20 -15.87 -11.42
N TRP A 317 7.10 -15.77 -10.67
CA TRP A 317 7.04 -14.88 -9.51
C TRP A 317 7.84 -15.39 -8.33
N LYS A 318 7.93 -16.71 -8.13
CA LYS A 318 8.79 -17.31 -7.08
C LYS A 318 10.27 -17.08 -7.36
N ALA A 319 10.70 -17.15 -8.60
CA ALA A 319 12.08 -16.81 -8.97
C ALA A 319 12.38 -15.31 -8.77
N ALA A 320 11.42 -14.43 -9.03
CA ALA A 320 11.54 -13.00 -8.74
C ALA A 320 11.67 -12.75 -7.22
N GLU A 321 10.82 -13.37 -6.41
CA GLU A 321 10.88 -13.29 -4.96
C GLU A 321 12.23 -13.78 -4.41
N GLU A 322 12.70 -14.93 -4.85
CA GLU A 322 14.01 -15.49 -4.45
C GLU A 322 15.15 -14.54 -4.79
N TYR A 323 15.10 -13.92 -5.97
CA TYR A 323 16.05 -12.90 -6.33
C TYR A 323 16.01 -11.70 -5.38
N PHE A 324 14.83 -11.14 -5.10
CA PHE A 324 14.68 -9.99 -4.21
C PHE A 324 15.06 -10.31 -2.76
N LEU A 325 14.89 -11.54 -2.31
CA LEU A 325 15.37 -12.02 -1.01
C LEU A 325 16.89 -12.14 -0.96
N SER A 326 17.53 -12.49 -2.08
CA SER A 326 18.99 -12.63 -2.12
C SER A 326 19.67 -11.26 -2.23
N ALA A 327 20.26 -10.75 -1.15
CA ALA A 327 20.92 -9.45 -1.11
C ALA A 327 22.05 -9.25 -2.14
N ALA A 328 22.51 -10.31 -2.82
CA ALA A 328 23.67 -10.31 -3.69
C ALA A 328 23.47 -11.03 -5.02
N GLY A 329 22.25 -11.41 -5.36
CA GLY A 329 21.97 -12.09 -6.63
C GLY A 329 22.33 -11.24 -7.84
N PRO A 330 22.87 -11.84 -8.91
CA PRO A 330 23.13 -11.12 -10.15
C PRO A 330 21.81 -10.61 -10.76
N MET A 331 21.84 -9.38 -11.29
CA MET A 331 20.67 -8.76 -11.93
C MET A 331 20.09 -9.59 -13.09
N GLU A 332 20.88 -10.47 -13.69
CA GLU A 332 20.41 -11.41 -14.71
C GLU A 332 19.26 -12.30 -14.23
N LYS A 333 19.24 -12.67 -12.96
CA LYS A 333 18.12 -13.45 -12.40
C LYS A 333 16.83 -12.66 -12.23
N VAL A 334 16.88 -11.34 -12.08
CA VAL A 334 15.68 -10.49 -12.06
C VAL A 334 14.98 -10.53 -13.40
N THR A 335 15.76 -10.53 -14.47
CA THR A 335 15.25 -10.43 -15.82
C THR A 335 14.55 -11.67 -16.29
N ASP A 336 15.09 -12.81 -15.93
CA ASP A 336 14.48 -14.08 -16.33
C ASP A 336 13.18 -14.37 -15.58
N ALA A 337 12.96 -13.66 -14.47
CA ALA A 337 11.80 -13.89 -13.61
C ALA A 337 10.68 -12.84 -13.75
N ALA A 338 10.97 -11.55 -13.65
CA ALA A 338 9.95 -10.52 -13.61
C ALA A 338 10.11 -9.43 -14.69
N TRP A 339 11.31 -9.29 -15.24
CA TRP A 339 11.66 -8.23 -16.16
C TRP A 339 12.16 -8.79 -17.49
N THR A 340 11.77 -8.18 -18.58
CA THR A 340 12.39 -8.49 -19.88
C THR A 340 13.66 -7.68 -20.06
N LYS A 341 14.77 -8.37 -20.27
CA LYS A 341 16.07 -7.76 -20.51
C LYS A 341 16.22 -7.31 -21.96
N TYR A 342 16.64 -6.07 -22.13
CA TYR A 342 16.97 -5.49 -23.44
C TYR A 342 18.42 -5.00 -23.43
N LYS A 343 19.20 -5.42 -24.44
CA LYS A 343 20.55 -4.90 -24.70
C LYS A 343 20.46 -3.58 -25.47
N ALA A 344 21.60 -2.94 -25.72
CA ALA A 344 21.64 -1.75 -26.57
C ALA A 344 20.97 -2.00 -27.93
N GLY A 345 20.05 -1.15 -28.34
CA GLY A 345 19.30 -1.28 -29.59
C GLY A 345 17.94 -0.57 -29.55
N LYS A 346 17.28 -0.56 -30.71
CA LYS A 346 15.90 -0.07 -30.84
C LYS A 346 14.95 -1.26 -30.81
N TYR A 347 13.87 -1.15 -30.07
CA TYR A 347 12.88 -2.20 -29.87
C TYR A 347 11.48 -1.70 -30.18
N GLU A 348 10.69 -2.61 -30.74
CA GLU A 348 9.27 -2.45 -30.98
C GLU A 348 8.56 -3.68 -30.39
N VAL A 349 7.75 -3.48 -29.36
CA VAL A 349 7.00 -4.55 -28.71
C VAL A 349 5.54 -4.39 -29.09
N GLU A 350 5.04 -5.28 -29.94
CA GLU A 350 3.65 -5.32 -30.36
C GLU A 350 2.82 -6.14 -29.36
N MET A 351 1.58 -5.69 -29.15
CA MET A 351 0.62 -6.32 -28.26
C MET A 351 -0.81 -6.09 -28.72
N ASP A 352 -1.73 -6.85 -28.18
CA ASP A 352 -3.15 -6.59 -28.38
C ASP A 352 -3.56 -5.31 -27.62
N PRO A 353 -4.50 -4.53 -28.17
CA PRO A 353 -5.03 -3.39 -27.46
C PRO A 353 -5.76 -3.86 -26.20
N CYS A 354 -5.64 -3.10 -25.16
CA CYS A 354 -6.34 -3.34 -23.90
C CYS A 354 -7.41 -2.26 -23.68
N GLU A 355 -8.43 -2.61 -22.94
CA GLU A 355 -9.27 -1.60 -22.30
C GLU A 355 -8.46 -1.01 -21.15
N GLY A 356 -8.10 0.25 -21.23
CA GLY A 356 -7.35 0.90 -20.18
C GLY A 356 -6.01 1.51 -20.62
N GLN A 357 -5.24 1.95 -19.66
CA GLN A 357 -3.95 2.60 -19.92
C GLN A 357 -2.80 1.61 -19.90
N LEU A 358 -1.81 1.90 -20.71
CA LEU A 358 -0.57 1.18 -20.73
C LEU A 358 0.44 1.84 -19.79
N THR A 359 1.07 1.05 -18.95
CA THR A 359 2.23 1.48 -18.17
C THR A 359 3.45 0.65 -18.51
N VAL A 360 4.57 1.32 -18.68
CA VAL A 360 5.88 0.70 -18.85
C VAL A 360 6.70 0.96 -17.59
N ALA A 361 6.95 -0.06 -16.81
CA ALA A 361 7.86 -0.02 -15.68
C ALA A 361 9.28 -0.36 -16.12
N MET A 362 10.26 0.38 -15.65
CA MET A 362 11.66 0.26 -16.09
C MET A 362 12.58 0.27 -14.89
N LEU A 363 13.45 -0.72 -14.81
CA LEU A 363 14.45 -0.76 -13.74
C LEU A 363 15.55 0.25 -14.03
N ASN A 364 15.88 1.07 -13.05
CA ASN A 364 16.97 2.02 -13.08
C ASN A 364 18.00 1.65 -12.00
N CYS A 365 19.20 1.30 -12.44
CA CYS A 365 20.32 0.99 -11.54
C CYS A 365 21.64 1.42 -12.19
N ASN A 366 21.93 2.71 -12.09
CA ASN A 366 23.12 3.32 -12.74
C ASN A 366 24.43 2.67 -12.32
N LYS A 367 24.55 2.26 -11.07
CA LYS A 367 25.73 1.56 -10.56
C LYS A 367 26.05 0.28 -11.33
N ARG A 368 25.05 -0.38 -11.87
CA ARG A 368 25.19 -1.62 -12.66
C ARG A 368 25.06 -1.37 -14.16
N GLY A 369 24.99 -0.12 -14.58
CA GLY A 369 24.86 0.25 -15.99
C GLY A 369 23.46 -0.01 -16.56
N ILE A 370 22.47 -0.24 -15.72
CA ILE A 370 21.06 -0.43 -16.12
C ILE A 370 20.42 0.96 -16.17
N VAL A 371 20.06 1.38 -17.37
CA VAL A 371 19.53 2.71 -17.63
C VAL A 371 18.20 2.60 -18.37
N PRO A 372 17.13 3.21 -17.87
CA PRO A 372 15.87 3.27 -18.58
C PRO A 372 16.00 3.96 -19.94
N PRO A 373 15.20 3.59 -20.94
CA PRO A 373 15.08 4.35 -22.16
C PRO A 373 14.76 5.83 -21.89
N ALA A 374 15.41 6.73 -22.63
CA ALA A 374 15.17 8.15 -22.46
C ALA A 374 13.76 8.58 -22.88
N LYS A 375 13.18 7.85 -23.81
CA LYS A 375 11.82 8.05 -24.34
C LYS A 375 11.16 6.72 -24.61
N VAL A 376 9.87 6.65 -24.36
CA VAL A 376 9.00 5.53 -24.70
C VAL A 376 7.84 6.06 -25.53
N SER A 377 7.62 5.52 -26.71
CA SER A 377 6.57 5.97 -27.63
C SER A 377 5.53 4.88 -27.84
N LEU A 378 4.27 5.24 -27.74
CA LEU A 378 3.12 4.37 -27.98
C LEU A 378 2.54 4.63 -29.36
N TYR A 379 2.28 3.56 -30.10
CA TYR A 379 1.64 3.58 -31.41
C TYR A 379 0.40 2.70 -31.42
N GLY A 380 -0.65 3.17 -32.08
CA GLY A 380 -1.85 2.39 -32.40
C GLY A 380 -1.93 2.02 -33.90
N LYS A 381 -2.41 0.82 -34.20
CA LYS A 381 -2.62 0.34 -35.57
C LYS A 381 -4.09 0.34 -35.93
N ALA A 382 -4.48 1.23 -36.83
CA ALA A 382 -5.83 1.30 -37.39
C ALA A 382 -5.77 1.30 -38.94
N LYS A 383 -6.67 0.58 -39.59
CA LYS A 383 -6.73 0.48 -41.08
C LYS A 383 -5.39 0.14 -41.74
N GLY A 384 -4.59 -0.70 -41.07
CA GLY A 384 -3.29 -1.17 -41.59
C GLY A 384 -2.11 -0.21 -41.37
N LYS A 385 -2.32 0.97 -40.80
CA LYS A 385 -1.25 1.98 -40.57
C LYS A 385 -1.00 2.12 -39.06
N TRP A 386 0.29 2.31 -38.74
CA TRP A 386 0.74 2.70 -37.41
C TRP A 386 0.70 4.23 -37.27
N THR A 387 0.09 4.73 -36.20
CA THR A 387 0.05 6.15 -35.86
C THR A 387 0.69 6.31 -34.49
N LEU A 388 1.58 7.27 -34.33
CA LEU A 388 2.08 7.67 -33.01
C LEU A 388 0.93 8.28 -32.21
N LEU A 389 0.71 7.78 -31.03
CA LEU A 389 -0.30 8.27 -30.09
C LEU A 389 0.33 9.21 -29.09
N GLU A 390 1.34 8.72 -28.38
CA GLU A 390 1.98 9.49 -27.33
C GLU A 390 3.48 9.15 -27.26
N THR A 391 4.29 10.09 -26.75
CA THR A 391 5.68 9.83 -26.36
C THR A 391 5.90 10.38 -24.96
N VAL A 392 6.32 9.51 -24.07
CA VAL A 392 6.60 9.82 -22.67
C VAL A 392 8.12 9.78 -22.44
N GLU A 393 8.64 10.79 -21.78
CA GLU A 393 9.95 10.75 -21.16
C GLU A 393 9.80 10.21 -19.75
N PRO A 394 10.32 9.02 -19.45
CA PRO A 394 10.30 8.51 -18.09
C PRO A 394 10.90 9.54 -17.14
N GLN A 395 10.29 9.72 -16.00
CA GLN A 395 10.72 10.72 -15.07
C GLN A 395 12.16 10.43 -14.63
N LYS A 396 13.08 11.31 -15.04
CA LYS A 396 14.49 11.22 -14.63
C LYS A 396 14.62 11.66 -13.20
N TRP A 397 15.04 10.77 -12.37
CA TRP A 397 15.28 11.07 -10.99
C TRP A 397 16.72 11.59 -10.79
N ALA A 398 16.81 12.65 -10.00
CA ALA A 398 18.09 13.34 -9.74
C ALA A 398 19.09 12.50 -8.95
N ASN A 399 18.72 11.36 -8.41
CA ASN A 399 19.65 10.56 -7.65
C ASN A 399 20.32 9.53 -8.53
N THR A 400 21.59 9.70 -8.65
CA THR A 400 22.48 8.95 -9.49
C THR A 400 23.30 7.91 -8.72
N ASN A 401 23.15 7.85 -7.41
CA ASN A 401 24.08 7.12 -6.58
C ASN A 401 23.59 5.73 -6.22
N HIS A 402 23.73 4.78 -7.14
CA HIS A 402 24.01 3.40 -6.74
C HIS A 402 22.86 2.45 -6.46
N ASP A 403 21.66 2.94 -6.40
CA ASP A 403 20.53 2.17 -5.94
C ASP A 403 19.60 1.77 -7.10
N ALA A 404 18.82 0.73 -6.94
CA ALA A 404 17.87 0.29 -7.94
C ALA A 404 16.51 0.94 -7.69
N PHE A 405 15.94 1.56 -8.73
CA PHE A 405 14.59 2.15 -8.71
C PHE A 405 13.74 1.54 -9.79
N VAL A 406 12.44 1.77 -9.71
CA VAL A 406 11.53 1.49 -10.80
C VAL A 406 10.98 2.82 -11.33
N ASP A 407 11.38 3.19 -12.53
CA ASP A 407 10.84 4.34 -13.24
C ASP A 407 9.63 3.90 -14.06
N HIS A 408 8.69 4.81 -14.29
CA HIS A 408 7.46 4.53 -15.01
C HIS A 408 7.24 5.48 -16.17
N ALA A 409 6.75 4.95 -17.29
CA ALA A 409 6.13 5.72 -18.35
C ALA A 409 4.64 5.36 -18.40
N PHE A 410 3.79 6.35 -18.16
CA PHE A 410 2.34 6.20 -18.18
C PHE A 410 1.79 6.78 -19.49
N PHE A 411 0.92 6.02 -20.17
CA PHE A 411 0.25 6.46 -21.38
C PHE A 411 -1.24 6.63 -21.10
N ASN A 412 -1.79 7.78 -21.48
CA ASN A 412 -3.18 8.16 -21.18
C ASN A 412 -4.14 8.01 -22.36
N GLU A 413 -3.74 7.30 -23.40
CA GLU A 413 -4.50 7.13 -24.62
C GLU A 413 -5.52 5.99 -24.54
N ASP A 414 -6.72 6.19 -25.03
CA ASP A 414 -7.69 5.12 -25.23
C ASP A 414 -7.24 4.17 -26.34
N LEU A 415 -6.97 2.94 -25.99
CA LEU A 415 -6.45 1.93 -26.91
C LEU A 415 -7.54 1.06 -27.54
N SER A 416 -8.79 1.18 -27.11
CA SER A 416 -9.91 0.33 -27.54
C SER A 416 -10.24 0.43 -29.04
N GLY A 417 -9.89 1.55 -29.67
CA GLY A 417 -10.11 1.80 -31.10
C GLY A 417 -9.09 1.17 -32.06
N PHE A 418 -8.05 0.52 -31.55
CA PHE A 418 -6.94 -0.02 -32.38
C PHE A 418 -7.00 -1.54 -32.50
N LYS A 419 -6.48 -2.10 -33.59
CA LYS A 419 -6.36 -3.55 -33.78
C LYS A 419 -5.12 -4.14 -33.11
N LYS A 420 -4.09 -3.35 -32.98
CA LYS A 420 -2.81 -3.65 -32.32
C LYS A 420 -2.24 -2.36 -31.81
N VAL A 421 -1.48 -2.47 -30.75
CA VAL A 421 -0.65 -1.38 -30.24
C VAL A 421 0.80 -1.82 -30.17
N LYS A 422 1.73 -0.88 -30.14
CA LYS A 422 3.13 -1.19 -29.90
C LYS A 422 3.82 -0.09 -29.11
N VAL A 423 4.73 -0.51 -28.28
CA VAL A 423 5.65 0.37 -27.56
C VAL A 423 6.99 0.36 -28.28
N VAL A 424 7.54 1.55 -28.51
CA VAL A 424 8.84 1.75 -29.16
C VAL A 424 9.78 2.49 -28.22
N PHE A 425 10.96 1.95 -28.01
CA PHE A 425 11.99 2.56 -27.19
C PHE A 425 13.40 2.21 -27.68
N THR A 426 14.36 3.03 -27.27
CA THR A 426 15.78 2.79 -27.58
C THR A 426 16.53 2.60 -26.28
N VAL A 427 17.26 1.51 -26.18
CA VAL A 427 18.12 1.18 -25.06
C VAL A 427 19.56 1.53 -25.41
N GLU A 428 20.23 2.34 -24.61
CA GLU A 428 21.60 2.76 -24.88
C GLU A 428 22.64 1.75 -24.42
N LYS A 429 22.40 1.06 -23.31
CA LYS A 429 23.33 0.04 -22.77
C LYS A 429 22.61 -1.26 -22.45
N GLU A 430 21.93 -1.31 -21.33
CA GLU A 430 21.14 -2.43 -20.86
C GLU A 430 19.93 -1.87 -20.12
N SER A 431 18.76 -2.45 -20.34
CA SER A 431 17.54 -2.05 -19.67
C SER A 431 16.68 -3.27 -19.34
N TYR A 432 15.88 -3.15 -18.31
CA TYR A 432 14.98 -4.16 -17.82
C TYR A 432 13.59 -3.56 -17.71
N ILE A 433 12.66 -4.10 -18.46
CA ILE A 433 11.36 -3.50 -18.70
C ILE A 433 10.26 -4.51 -18.37
N TYR A 434 9.25 -4.05 -17.67
CA TYR A 434 8.01 -4.76 -17.41
C TYR A 434 6.85 -3.97 -18.03
N LEU A 435 6.15 -4.59 -18.96
CA LEU A 435 4.98 -4.01 -19.61
C LEU A 435 3.73 -4.47 -18.88
N MET A 436 3.06 -3.54 -18.26
CA MET A 436 1.74 -3.75 -17.67
C MET A 436 0.70 -3.38 -18.72
N ILE A 437 0.10 -4.40 -19.30
CA ILE A 437 -0.86 -4.27 -20.39
C ILE A 437 -2.15 -4.93 -19.96
N ARG A 438 -3.22 -4.21 -20.25
CA ARG A 438 -4.54 -4.78 -20.32
C ARG A 438 -5.16 -4.58 -21.68
#